data_46d4b02043002ed903b7893f63a01c1f
#
_entry.id   46d4b02043002ed903b7893f63a01c1f
#
_cell.length_a   1.000
_cell.length_b   1.000
_cell.length_c   1.000
_cell.angle_alpha   90.00
_cell.angle_beta   90.00
_cell.angle_gamma   90.00
#
_symmetry.space_group_name_H-M   'P 1'
#
loop_
_entity.id
_entity.type
_entity.pdbx_description
1 polymer ?
#
loop_
_entity_poly.entity_id
_entity_poly.type
_entity_poly.pdbx_seq_one_letter_code
_entity_poly.pdbx_strand_id
1 'polypeptide(L)'
;MTLKHAAAVPEEPVAAGTGTTRQVLIGPGEGPNFAMRRFIMKPGGGIPRHSNTVEHEQYVLRGRARVTAGDRVHEVKSGDVLYIPAGMPHSYEVVEAPFEFLCLVPNLPDKLEILGESC
;
A
#
# COMPACT_ATOMS: atom_id res chain seq x y z
N MET A 1 -2.88 -18.95 17.49
CA MET A 1 -3.59 -18.63 16.23
C MET A 1 -4.48 -17.42 16.47
N THR A 2 -4.51 -16.52 15.51
CA THR A 2 -5.42 -15.36 15.56
C THR A 2 -6.45 -15.48 14.44
N LEU A 3 -7.72 -15.21 14.76
CA LEU A 3 -8.79 -15.14 13.77
C LEU A 3 -9.56 -13.85 13.98
N LYS A 4 -9.73 -13.07 12.93
CA LYS A 4 -10.54 -11.85 12.98
C LYS A 4 -11.15 -11.59 11.60
N HIS A 5 -12.19 -10.78 11.56
CA HIS A 5 -12.74 -10.30 10.31
C HIS A 5 -12.19 -8.89 10.02
N ALA A 6 -11.85 -8.60 8.77
CA ALA A 6 -11.30 -7.29 8.39
C ALA A 6 -12.21 -6.12 8.81
N ALA A 7 -13.53 -6.31 8.77
CA ALA A 7 -14.48 -5.27 9.16
C ALA A 7 -14.34 -4.84 10.62
N ALA A 8 -13.75 -5.67 11.48
CA ALA A 8 -13.54 -5.37 12.90
C ALA A 8 -12.22 -4.61 13.14
N VAL A 9 -11.39 -4.46 12.13
CA VAL A 9 -10.10 -3.76 12.24
C VAL A 9 -10.32 -2.29 11.87
N PRO A 10 -9.95 -1.35 12.75
CA PRO A 10 -10.13 0.06 12.44
C PRO A 10 -9.25 0.51 11.28
N GLU A 11 -9.78 1.42 10.46
CA GLU A 11 -9.01 2.10 9.44
C GLU A 11 -8.30 3.29 10.08
N GLU A 12 -7.03 3.46 9.76
CA GLU A 12 -6.25 4.61 10.19
C GLU A 12 -5.78 5.42 8.98
N PRO A 13 -5.78 6.75 9.05
CA PRO A 13 -5.30 7.57 7.95
C PRO A 13 -3.83 7.30 7.64
N VAL A 14 -3.48 7.30 6.35
CA VAL A 14 -2.09 7.24 5.92
C VAL A 14 -1.63 8.68 5.68
N ALA A 15 -0.77 9.18 6.55
CA ALA A 15 -0.35 10.59 6.53
C ALA A 15 0.32 11.00 5.21
N ALA A 16 1.06 10.08 4.60
CA ALA A 16 1.74 10.33 3.32
C ALA A 16 0.79 10.41 2.14
N GLY A 17 -0.43 9.87 2.27
CA GLY A 17 -1.41 9.77 1.19
C GLY A 17 -2.53 10.79 1.29
N THR A 18 -3.33 10.83 0.24
CA THR A 18 -4.58 11.59 0.17
C THR A 18 -5.72 10.60 0.03
N GLY A 19 -6.81 10.77 0.79
CA GLY A 19 -7.97 9.88 0.73
C GLY A 19 -7.63 8.42 0.90
N THR A 20 -6.62 8.12 1.69
CA THR A 20 -6.04 6.79 1.86
C THR A 20 -6.07 6.40 3.32
N THR A 21 -6.58 5.20 3.59
CA THR A 21 -6.56 4.60 4.93
C THR A 21 -5.88 3.23 4.87
N ARG A 22 -5.49 2.76 6.04
CA ARG A 22 -4.82 1.47 6.21
C ARG A 22 -5.45 0.72 7.37
N GLN A 23 -5.65 -0.57 7.18
CA GLN A 23 -5.97 -1.51 8.26
C GLN A 23 -4.76 -2.41 8.48
N VAL A 24 -4.25 -2.47 9.68
CA VAL A 24 -3.22 -3.45 10.05
C VAL A 24 -3.94 -4.74 10.42
N LEU A 25 -4.06 -5.66 9.47
CA LEU A 25 -4.82 -6.90 9.66
C LEU A 25 -4.06 -7.88 10.56
N ILE A 26 -2.78 -8.05 10.31
CA ILE A 26 -1.87 -8.82 11.17
C ILE A 26 -0.62 -7.98 11.36
N GLY A 27 -0.39 -7.56 12.59
CA GLY A 27 0.75 -6.74 12.93
C GLY A 27 1.90 -7.53 13.56
N PRO A 28 3.03 -6.87 13.86
CA PRO A 28 4.20 -7.53 14.41
C PRO A 28 3.99 -8.11 15.81
N GLY A 29 2.97 -7.66 16.53
CA GLY A 29 2.59 -8.26 17.82
C GLY A 29 1.94 -9.63 17.69
N GLU A 30 1.46 -10.00 16.52
CA GLU A 30 0.80 -11.28 16.23
C GLU A 30 1.69 -12.20 15.40
N GLY A 31 2.28 -11.66 14.32
CA GLY A 31 3.15 -12.42 13.41
C GLY A 31 4.54 -11.80 13.38
N PRO A 32 5.58 -12.54 13.79
CA PRO A 32 6.90 -11.94 13.95
C PRO A 32 7.66 -11.69 12.65
N ASN A 33 7.33 -12.38 11.57
CA ASN A 33 8.14 -12.34 10.35
C ASN A 33 7.68 -11.28 9.35
N PHE A 34 6.37 -11.15 9.13
CA PHE A 34 5.84 -10.14 8.24
C PHE A 34 4.43 -9.72 8.65
N ALA A 35 4.05 -8.52 8.25
CA ALA A 35 2.73 -7.95 8.52
C ALA A 35 1.85 -8.01 7.28
N MET A 36 0.54 -8.08 7.51
CA MET A 36 -0.47 -8.00 6.45
C MET A 36 -1.32 -6.75 6.69
N ARG A 37 -1.37 -5.89 5.68
CA ARG A 37 -2.13 -4.65 5.75
C ARG A 37 -3.07 -4.55 4.56
N ARG A 38 -4.20 -3.88 4.75
CA ARG A 38 -5.11 -3.54 3.65
C ARG A 38 -5.14 -2.03 3.50
N PHE A 39 -4.87 -1.55 2.30
CA PHE A 39 -4.97 -0.14 1.96
C PHE A 39 -6.27 0.11 1.21
N ILE A 40 -6.93 1.23 1.50
CA ILE A 40 -8.18 1.64 0.88
C ILE A 40 -8.02 3.09 0.43
N MET A 41 -8.19 3.33 -0.86
CA MET A 41 -8.08 4.66 -1.44
C MET A 41 -9.40 5.09 -2.05
N LYS A 42 -9.87 6.27 -1.65
CA LYS A 42 -11.12 6.88 -2.09
C LYS A 42 -10.95 7.58 -3.46
N PRO A 43 -12.06 8.07 -4.07
CA PRO A 43 -11.95 8.88 -5.28
C PRO A 43 -10.99 10.05 -5.10
N GLY A 44 -10.10 10.24 -6.05
CA GLY A 44 -9.07 11.27 -5.99
C GLY A 44 -7.90 10.93 -5.04
N GLY A 45 -7.95 9.74 -4.45
CA GLY A 45 -6.92 9.30 -3.52
C GLY A 45 -5.65 8.81 -4.19
N GLY A 46 -4.64 8.59 -3.37
CA GLY A 46 -3.36 8.07 -3.80
C GLY A 46 -2.26 8.36 -2.80
N ILE A 47 -1.07 7.97 -3.15
CA ILE A 47 0.15 8.27 -2.39
C ILE A 47 1.15 8.86 -3.37
N PRO A 48 1.69 10.06 -3.09
CA PRO A 48 2.68 10.67 -3.98
C PRO A 48 3.97 9.84 -4.03
N ARG A 49 4.83 10.19 -4.96
CA ARG A 49 6.09 9.48 -5.15
C ARG A 49 6.87 9.40 -3.84
N HIS A 50 7.17 8.18 -3.44
CA HIS A 50 7.87 7.87 -2.19
C HIS A 50 8.67 6.58 -2.34
N SER A 51 9.54 6.33 -1.38
CA SER A 51 10.24 5.07 -1.25
C SER A 51 10.09 4.54 0.17
N ASN A 52 10.24 3.23 0.32
CA ASN A 52 10.24 2.55 1.59
C ASN A 52 11.53 1.75 1.74
N THR A 53 12.02 1.60 2.96
CA THR A 53 13.23 0.82 3.22
C THR A 53 12.99 -0.68 3.21
N VAL A 54 11.73 -1.12 3.16
CA VAL A 54 11.35 -2.53 3.06
C VAL A 54 10.61 -2.82 1.76
N GLU A 55 10.70 -4.07 1.30
CA GLU A 55 9.95 -4.52 0.13
C GLU A 55 8.46 -4.65 0.42
N HIS A 56 7.66 -4.60 -0.64
CA HIS A 56 6.20 -4.75 -0.55
C HIS A 56 5.74 -5.80 -1.54
N GLU A 57 4.93 -6.75 -1.06
CA GLU A 57 4.19 -7.70 -1.90
C GLU A 57 2.72 -7.33 -1.82
N GLN A 58 2.08 -7.09 -2.97
CA GLN A 58 0.72 -6.56 -3.02
C GLN A 58 -0.19 -7.40 -3.90
N TYR A 59 -1.45 -7.52 -3.48
CA TYR A 59 -2.51 -8.14 -4.25
C TYR A 59 -3.68 -7.17 -4.32
N VAL A 60 -4.04 -6.74 -5.53
CA VAL A 60 -5.15 -5.80 -5.74
C VAL A 60 -6.47 -6.51 -5.54
N LEU A 61 -7.29 -6.00 -4.62
CA LEU A 61 -8.60 -6.57 -4.28
C LEU A 61 -9.72 -5.94 -5.08
N ARG A 62 -9.66 -4.64 -5.33
CA ARG A 62 -10.79 -3.88 -5.87
C ARG A 62 -10.32 -2.58 -6.52
N GLY A 63 -11.06 -2.13 -7.54
CA GLY A 63 -10.82 -0.86 -8.20
C GLY A 63 -9.66 -0.89 -9.18
N ARG A 64 -9.25 0.30 -9.61
CA ARG A 64 -8.16 0.47 -10.58
C ARG A 64 -7.33 1.67 -10.20
N ALA A 65 -6.03 1.59 -10.45
CA ALA A 65 -5.11 2.69 -10.17
C ALA A 65 -3.95 2.69 -11.18
N ARG A 66 -3.36 3.87 -11.33
CA ARG A 66 -2.04 3.98 -11.96
C ARG A 66 -0.99 3.87 -10.87
N VAL A 67 -0.08 2.94 -11.07
CA VAL A 67 1.07 2.75 -10.19
C VAL A 67 2.30 3.09 -11.01
N THR A 68 3.01 4.12 -10.60
CA THR A 68 4.30 4.46 -11.19
C THR A 68 5.38 3.84 -10.33
N ALA A 69 6.19 2.96 -10.92
CA ALA A 69 7.30 2.31 -10.24
C ALA A 69 8.57 2.59 -11.03
N GLY A 70 9.54 3.25 -10.39
CA GLY A 70 10.69 3.76 -11.09
C GLY A 70 10.26 4.80 -12.12
N ASP A 71 10.53 4.53 -13.40
CA ASP A 71 10.17 5.40 -14.52
C ASP A 71 9.01 4.83 -15.37
N ARG A 72 8.36 3.75 -14.89
CA ARG A 72 7.28 3.09 -15.64
C ARG A 72 5.94 3.29 -14.96
N VAL A 73 4.91 3.52 -15.78
CA VAL A 73 3.53 3.63 -15.34
C VAL A 73 2.78 2.35 -15.70
N HIS A 74 2.14 1.77 -14.70
CA HIS A 74 1.32 0.58 -14.87
C HIS A 74 -0.11 0.89 -14.44
N GLU A 75 -1.09 0.41 -15.19
CA GLU A 75 -2.48 0.43 -14.73
C GLU A 75 -2.78 -0.94 -14.14
N VAL A 76 -3.22 -0.95 -12.88
CA VAL A 76 -3.50 -2.17 -12.14
C VAL A 76 -4.96 -2.25 -11.75
N LYS A 77 -5.48 -3.46 -11.65
CA LYS A 77 -6.88 -3.75 -11.33
C LYS A 77 -6.96 -5.00 -10.44
N SER A 78 -8.17 -5.30 -10.00
CA SER A 78 -8.46 -6.49 -9.19
C SER A 78 -7.81 -7.75 -9.77
N GLY A 79 -7.10 -8.48 -8.94
CA GLY A 79 -6.38 -9.70 -9.31
C GLY A 79 -4.93 -9.49 -9.71
N ASP A 80 -4.50 -8.26 -9.93
CA ASP A 80 -3.11 -7.99 -10.24
C ASP A 80 -2.22 -8.11 -8.99
N VAL A 81 -1.01 -8.57 -9.21
CA VAL A 81 -0.01 -8.77 -8.17
C VAL A 81 1.19 -7.87 -8.43
N LEU A 82 1.65 -7.17 -7.41
CA LEU A 82 2.80 -6.28 -7.52
C LEU A 82 3.88 -6.68 -6.52
N TYR A 83 5.12 -6.62 -6.98
CA TYR A 83 6.28 -6.68 -6.11
C TYR A 83 7.04 -5.36 -6.25
N ILE A 84 7.20 -4.64 -5.15
CA ILE A 84 7.95 -3.39 -5.12
C ILE A 84 9.20 -3.60 -4.27
N PRO A 85 10.38 -3.63 -4.90
CA PRO A 85 11.63 -3.79 -4.16
C PRO A 85 11.86 -2.67 -3.16
N ALA A 86 12.59 -2.98 -2.09
CA ALA A 86 13.03 -1.98 -1.14
C ALA A 86 13.75 -0.82 -1.86
N GLY A 87 13.43 0.39 -1.49
CA GLY A 87 14.05 1.60 -2.04
C GLY A 87 13.54 2.04 -3.40
N MET A 88 12.67 1.27 -4.05
CA MET A 88 12.14 1.68 -5.37
C MET A 88 11.12 2.81 -5.22
N PRO A 89 11.36 3.98 -5.88
CA PRO A 89 10.38 5.05 -5.90
C PRO A 89 9.09 4.60 -6.59
N HIS A 90 7.96 4.88 -5.95
CA HIS A 90 6.65 4.53 -6.53
C HIS A 90 5.56 5.48 -6.03
N SER A 91 4.45 5.48 -6.76
CA SER A 91 3.28 6.30 -6.44
C SER A 91 2.00 5.59 -6.85
N TYR A 92 0.89 6.00 -6.24
CA TYR A 92 -0.44 5.50 -6.57
C TYR A 92 -1.36 6.66 -6.90
N GLU A 93 -2.16 6.49 -7.96
CA GLU A 93 -3.20 7.43 -8.36
C GLU A 93 -4.46 6.64 -8.70
N VAL A 94 -5.54 6.88 -7.97
CA VAL A 94 -6.79 6.15 -8.16
C VAL A 94 -7.44 6.52 -9.49
N VAL A 95 -7.81 5.51 -10.28
CA VAL A 95 -8.57 5.66 -11.53
C VAL A 95 -10.03 5.28 -11.29
N GLU A 96 -10.26 4.15 -10.62
CA GLU A 96 -11.60 3.67 -10.28
C GLU A 96 -11.63 3.32 -8.80
N ALA A 97 -12.44 4.06 -8.05
CA ALA A 97 -12.53 3.94 -6.61
C ALA A 97 -13.69 3.04 -6.17
N PRO A 98 -13.60 2.43 -4.96
CA PRO A 98 -12.42 2.42 -4.12
C PRO A 98 -11.33 1.53 -4.71
N PHE A 99 -10.08 1.94 -4.55
CA PHE A 99 -8.94 1.11 -4.89
C PHE A 99 -8.40 0.47 -3.61
N GLU A 100 -8.41 -0.86 -3.57
CA GLU A 100 -8.04 -1.61 -2.36
C GLU A 100 -7.03 -2.69 -2.70
N PHE A 101 -6.03 -2.83 -1.84
CA PHE A 101 -5.03 -3.88 -2.01
C PHE A 101 -4.51 -4.38 -0.66
N LEU A 102 -4.13 -5.65 -0.64
CA LEU A 102 -3.35 -6.21 0.46
C LEU A 102 -1.89 -5.87 0.24
N CYS A 103 -1.19 -5.57 1.32
CA CYS A 103 0.24 -5.27 1.29
C CYS A 103 0.93 -6.06 2.39
N LEU A 104 1.83 -6.94 1.99
CA LEU A 104 2.66 -7.72 2.90
C LEU A 104 4.03 -7.07 2.98
N VAL A 105 4.52 -6.88 4.20
CA VAL A 105 5.84 -6.28 4.44
C VAL A 105 6.57 -7.06 5.52
N PRO A 106 7.89 -7.21 5.42
CA PRO A 106 8.65 -7.82 6.50
C PRO A 106 8.64 -6.91 7.74
N ASN A 107 8.69 -7.52 8.92
CA ASN A 107 8.75 -6.78 10.19
C ASN A 107 10.19 -6.31 10.47
N LEU A 108 10.71 -5.48 9.60
CA LEU A 108 11.98 -4.80 9.72
C LEU A 108 11.73 -3.30 9.87
N PRO A 109 12.70 -2.53 10.37
CA PRO A 109 12.53 -1.08 10.42
C PRO A 109 12.21 -0.53 9.03
N ASP A 110 11.03 0.10 8.90
CA ASP A 110 10.58 0.72 7.67
C ASP A 110 10.57 2.23 7.83
N LYS A 111 11.20 2.91 6.87
CA LYS A 111 11.18 4.36 6.79
C LYS A 111 10.62 4.75 5.45
N LEU A 112 9.46 5.40 5.46
CA LEU A 112 8.87 5.98 4.27
C LEU A 112 9.46 7.37 4.04
N GLU A 113 9.95 7.61 2.83
CA GLU A 113 10.49 8.89 2.43
C GLU A 113 9.72 9.43 1.25
N ILE A 114 9.09 10.60 1.42
CA ILE A 114 8.43 11.30 0.33
C ILE A 114 9.50 11.89 -0.57
N LEU A 115 9.43 11.52 -1.85
CA LEU A 115 10.31 12.04 -2.88
C LEU A 115 9.58 13.17 -3.57
N GLY A 116 10.04 14.37 -3.39
CA GLY A 116 9.45 15.52 -4.07
C GLY A 116 9.50 15.35 -5.58
N GLU A 117 8.70 16.16 -6.29
CA GLU A 117 8.84 16.26 -7.72
C GLU A 117 10.24 16.76 -8.03
N SER A 118 10.92 16.06 -8.91
CA SER A 118 12.21 16.55 -9.38
C SER A 118 11.98 17.79 -10.22
N CYS A 119 12.55 18.83 -9.79
CA CYS A 119 12.53 20.09 -10.52
C CYS A 119 13.64 20.11 -11.54
#